data_4b80b9ce4691f22c444a59a641049561
#
_entry.id   4b80b9ce4691f22c444a59a641049561
#
_cell.length_a   1.000
_cell.length_b   1.000
_cell.length_c   1.000
_cell.angle_alpha   90.00
_cell.angle_beta   90.00
_cell.angle_gamma   90.00
#
_symmetry.space_group_name_H-M   'P 1'
#
loop_
_entity.id
_entity.type
_entity.pdbx_description
1 polymer ?
#
loop_
_entity_poly.entity_id
_entity_poly.type
_entity_poly.pdbx_seq_one_letter_code
_entity_poly.pdbx_strand_id
1 'polypeptide(L)'
;MGVRRSGIVRAVALSAAVLWVVGPGASLAGAATGGGECQLQGVANISPPLGNASGNFAYNFTGTLSSCQSNVAGAPTSGSVSAGIQLPETVTLTRPGVCTGGRCDDGITACTSSTQCPPVTTTGRVLYQEPIPQGSGSCGNSTTTGEALVVWGDGKNTVVDYTTTGALAAVHLQGTVGASMTLTLVASSVPAGYTAPSTYTISSDEPTFVVGEGSLAVLTFSPTTQDQNCVTMGVSSANISGAVGIGSAQ
;
A
#
# COMPACT_ATOMS: atom_id res chain seq x y z
N MET A 1 32.85 -10.09 -87.08
CA MET A 1 33.43 -8.88 -86.49
C MET A 1 32.52 -8.40 -85.35
N GLY A 2 32.83 -8.69 -84.13
CA GLY A 2 32.02 -8.34 -83.00
C GLY A 2 32.91 -7.89 -81.85
N VAL A 3 32.82 -6.64 -81.52
CA VAL A 3 33.63 -5.99 -80.45
C VAL A 3 32.95 -6.26 -79.11
N ARG A 4 33.68 -6.97 -78.22
CA ARG A 4 33.30 -7.12 -76.82
C ARG A 4 33.66 -5.83 -76.08
N ARG A 5 32.71 -5.19 -75.41
CA ARG A 5 32.97 -4.16 -74.38
C ARG A 5 32.77 -4.78 -73.01
N SER A 6 33.87 -4.88 -72.28
CA SER A 6 33.87 -5.21 -70.85
C SER A 6 33.44 -4.01 -70.03
N GLY A 7 32.30 -4.14 -69.31
CA GLY A 7 31.85 -3.17 -68.30
C GLY A 7 32.40 -3.59 -66.95
N ILE A 8 33.26 -2.76 -66.37
CA ILE A 8 33.77 -2.90 -65.01
C ILE A 8 32.69 -2.34 -64.06
N VAL A 9 32.05 -3.23 -63.30
CA VAL A 9 31.17 -2.83 -62.23
C VAL A 9 32.00 -2.56 -61.00
N ARG A 10 32.14 -1.28 -60.62
CA ARG A 10 32.71 -0.88 -59.36
C ARG A 10 31.67 -1.03 -58.25
N ALA A 11 31.87 -2.00 -57.39
CA ALA A 11 31.11 -2.14 -56.15
C ALA A 11 31.55 -1.01 -55.17
N VAL A 12 30.65 -0.10 -54.92
CA VAL A 12 30.79 0.89 -53.84
C VAL A 12 30.31 0.24 -52.55
N ALA A 13 31.24 -0.13 -51.70
CA ALA A 13 30.95 -0.57 -50.34
C ALA A 13 30.56 0.65 -49.50
N LEU A 14 29.27 0.83 -49.22
CA LEU A 14 28.77 1.76 -48.21
C LEU A 14 29.02 1.13 -46.83
N SER A 15 30.06 1.58 -46.17
CA SER A 15 30.28 1.30 -44.74
C SER A 15 29.31 2.17 -43.94
N ALA A 16 28.21 1.58 -43.45
CA ALA A 16 27.34 2.19 -42.47
C ALA A 16 28.04 2.24 -41.11
N ALA A 17 28.64 3.39 -40.79
CA ALA A 17 29.11 3.67 -39.45
C ALA A 17 27.89 3.85 -38.55
N VAL A 18 27.57 2.84 -37.74
CA VAL A 18 26.62 2.96 -36.65
C VAL A 18 27.25 3.81 -35.56
N LEU A 19 26.96 5.10 -35.56
CA LEU A 19 27.23 5.96 -34.40
C LEU A 19 26.34 5.54 -33.26
N TRP A 20 26.89 4.86 -32.29
CA TRP A 20 26.29 4.75 -30.96
C TRP A 20 26.32 6.15 -30.34
N VAL A 21 25.23 6.88 -30.45
CA VAL A 21 24.98 8.04 -29.61
C VAL A 21 24.73 7.49 -28.20
N VAL A 22 25.80 7.41 -27.42
CA VAL A 22 25.68 7.34 -25.97
C VAL A 22 25.11 8.69 -25.57
N GLY A 23 23.77 8.75 -25.50
CA GLY A 23 23.09 9.90 -24.92
C GLY A 23 23.63 10.08 -23.50
N PRO A 24 23.94 11.30 -23.06
CA PRO A 24 24.22 11.58 -21.67
C PRO A 24 23.04 11.01 -20.88
N GLY A 25 23.33 10.12 -19.94
CA GLY A 25 22.31 9.55 -19.08
C GLY A 25 21.44 10.69 -18.58
N ALA A 26 20.14 10.55 -18.75
CA ALA A 26 19.18 11.46 -18.15
C ALA A 26 19.51 11.47 -16.65
N SER A 27 20.19 12.50 -16.20
CA SER A 27 20.32 12.81 -14.79
C SER A 27 18.87 12.91 -14.31
N LEU A 28 18.44 11.97 -13.51
CA LEU A 28 17.18 12.07 -12.78
C LEU A 28 17.22 13.45 -12.15
N ALA A 29 16.34 14.32 -12.60
CA ALA A 29 16.21 15.68 -12.09
C ALA A 29 16.14 15.57 -10.59
N GLY A 30 16.95 16.36 -9.88
CA GLY A 30 17.28 16.24 -8.49
C GLY A 30 16.13 15.73 -7.65
N ALA A 31 16.34 14.55 -7.04
CA ALA A 31 15.42 14.04 -6.05
C ALA A 31 15.24 15.14 -5.00
N ALA A 32 13.99 15.52 -4.75
CA ALA A 32 13.68 16.34 -3.58
C ALA A 32 14.32 15.68 -2.37
N THR A 33 14.80 16.48 -1.45
CA THR A 33 15.36 16.00 -0.21
C THR A 33 14.31 15.15 0.49
N GLY A 34 14.50 13.81 0.54
CA GLY A 34 13.62 12.91 1.26
C GLY A 34 12.96 11.80 0.43
N GLY A 35 13.07 11.76 -0.89
CA GLY A 35 12.40 10.74 -1.71
C GLY A 35 13.14 9.41 -1.81
N GLY A 36 12.39 8.35 -2.07
CA GLY A 36 12.89 7.01 -2.38
C GLY A 36 12.06 6.29 -3.43
N GLU A 37 12.67 5.30 -4.08
CA GLU A 37 12.01 4.40 -5.03
C GLU A 37 12.19 2.96 -4.57
N CYS A 38 11.10 2.19 -4.59
CA CYS A 38 11.06 0.79 -4.21
C CYS A 38 10.40 -0.06 -5.29
N GLN A 39 10.68 -1.36 -5.27
CA GLN A 39 9.90 -2.35 -6.02
C GLN A 39 8.78 -2.89 -5.13
N LEU A 40 7.53 -2.68 -5.56
CA LEU A 40 6.33 -3.20 -4.92
C LEU A 40 5.94 -4.54 -5.53
N GLN A 41 5.62 -5.51 -4.69
CA GLN A 41 4.93 -6.74 -5.05
C GLN A 41 3.87 -7.07 -4.02
N GLY A 42 2.65 -7.39 -4.46
CA GLY A 42 1.57 -7.68 -3.55
C GLY A 42 0.34 -8.26 -4.22
N VAL A 43 -0.70 -8.48 -3.42
CA VAL A 43 -1.99 -9.03 -3.86
C VAL A 43 -3.10 -8.11 -3.39
N ALA A 44 -3.99 -7.76 -4.33
CA ALA A 44 -5.25 -7.10 -4.05
C ALA A 44 -6.39 -8.12 -4.10
N ASN A 45 -7.30 -8.10 -3.11
CA ASN A 45 -8.56 -8.85 -3.13
C ASN A 45 -9.70 -7.86 -3.30
N ILE A 46 -10.52 -8.07 -4.32
CA ILE A 46 -11.51 -7.12 -4.84
C ILE A 46 -12.92 -7.67 -4.61
N SER A 47 -13.82 -6.87 -4.05
CA SER A 47 -15.21 -7.27 -3.80
C SER A 47 -16.18 -6.11 -4.06
N PRO A 48 -17.23 -6.31 -4.87
CA PRO A 48 -17.44 -7.45 -5.77
C PRO A 48 -16.36 -7.54 -6.86
N PRO A 49 -16.24 -8.71 -7.54
CA PRO A 49 -15.24 -8.92 -8.58
C PRO A 49 -15.35 -7.89 -9.72
N LEU A 50 -14.22 -7.42 -10.21
CA LEU A 50 -14.13 -6.44 -11.28
C LEU A 50 -14.35 -7.12 -12.64
N GLY A 51 -15.40 -6.73 -13.35
CA GLY A 51 -15.80 -7.29 -14.64
C GLY A 51 -15.82 -6.26 -15.76
N ASN A 52 -16.53 -6.59 -16.86
CA ASN A 52 -16.74 -5.68 -18.00
C ASN A 52 -17.71 -4.56 -17.71
N ALA A 53 -18.72 -4.81 -16.87
CA ALA A 53 -19.69 -3.79 -16.48
C ALA A 53 -19.07 -2.88 -15.42
N SER A 54 -19.29 -1.58 -15.53
CA SER A 54 -18.89 -0.63 -14.50
C SER A 54 -19.74 -0.79 -13.25
N GLY A 55 -19.09 -0.79 -12.10
CA GLY A 55 -19.71 -0.89 -10.77
C GLY A 55 -18.82 -0.33 -9.69
N ASN A 56 -19.35 -0.24 -8.49
CA ASN A 56 -18.57 0.09 -7.31
C ASN A 56 -17.96 -1.18 -6.73
N PHE A 57 -16.76 -1.08 -6.22
CA PHE A 57 -16.05 -2.16 -5.54
C PHE A 57 -15.21 -1.61 -4.40
N ALA A 58 -14.87 -2.49 -3.48
CA ALA A 58 -13.88 -2.24 -2.45
C ALA A 58 -12.75 -3.26 -2.59
N TYR A 59 -11.61 -3.00 -1.99
CA TYR A 59 -10.53 -3.99 -1.98
C TYR A 59 -9.69 -3.87 -0.73
N ASN A 60 -8.95 -4.93 -0.44
CA ASN A 60 -7.80 -4.86 0.43
C ASN A 60 -6.53 -5.21 -0.36
N PHE A 61 -5.41 -4.76 0.16
CA PHE A 61 -4.10 -4.99 -0.44
C PHE A 61 -3.08 -5.34 0.63
N THR A 62 -2.23 -6.29 0.32
CA THR A 62 -1.01 -6.57 1.09
C THR A 62 0.15 -6.78 0.15
N GLY A 63 1.31 -6.22 0.48
CA GLY A 63 2.49 -6.31 -0.35
C GLY A 63 3.77 -6.06 0.42
N THR A 64 4.87 -6.16 -0.31
CA THR A 64 6.22 -5.86 0.18
C THR A 64 6.88 -4.84 -0.71
N LEU A 65 7.63 -3.94 -0.09
CA LEU A 65 8.59 -3.05 -0.73
C LEU A 65 9.99 -3.65 -0.59
N SER A 66 10.70 -3.74 -1.69
CA SER A 66 12.06 -4.26 -1.74
C SER A 66 12.94 -3.42 -2.64
N SER A 67 14.25 -3.61 -2.55
CA SER A 67 15.21 -2.88 -3.37
C SER A 67 15.04 -1.36 -3.30
N CYS A 68 14.62 -0.87 -2.14
CA CYS A 68 14.41 0.56 -1.96
C CYS A 68 15.73 1.31 -2.04
N GLN A 69 15.73 2.41 -2.77
CA GLN A 69 16.86 3.32 -2.96
C GLN A 69 16.42 4.74 -2.61
N SER A 70 17.27 5.46 -1.91
CA SER A 70 17.06 6.87 -1.55
C SER A 70 18.39 7.61 -1.55
N ASN A 71 18.34 8.91 -1.77
CA ASN A 71 19.48 9.80 -1.60
C ASN A 71 19.72 10.22 -0.14
N VAL A 72 18.84 9.80 0.78
CA VAL A 72 18.94 10.07 2.20
C VAL A 72 19.72 8.96 2.88
N ALA A 73 20.77 9.31 3.60
CA ALA A 73 21.56 8.35 4.36
C ALA A 73 20.71 7.74 5.50
N GLY A 74 20.70 6.40 5.59
CA GLY A 74 19.93 5.68 6.61
C GLY A 74 18.45 5.47 6.24
N ALA A 75 18.03 5.83 5.02
CA ALA A 75 16.68 5.53 4.54
C ALA A 75 16.42 4.01 4.54
N PRO A 76 15.18 3.57 4.80
CA PRO A 76 14.85 2.15 4.82
C PRO A 76 14.99 1.53 3.43
N THR A 77 15.45 0.27 3.38
CA THR A 77 15.70 -0.47 2.13
C THR A 77 14.59 -1.47 1.79
N SER A 78 13.64 -1.66 2.69
CA SER A 78 12.50 -2.56 2.54
C SER A 78 11.37 -2.19 3.49
N GLY A 79 10.16 -2.67 3.20
CA GLY A 79 8.99 -2.48 4.04
C GLY A 79 7.87 -3.44 3.64
N SER A 80 6.79 -3.44 4.42
CA SER A 80 5.51 -4.04 4.07
C SER A 80 4.48 -2.95 3.81
N VAL A 81 3.53 -3.23 2.93
CA VAL A 81 2.42 -2.32 2.59
C VAL A 81 1.11 -3.00 2.83
N SER A 82 0.18 -2.31 3.46
CA SER A 82 -1.20 -2.75 3.62
C SER A 82 -2.19 -1.63 3.31
N ALA A 83 -3.39 -2.03 2.91
CA ALA A 83 -4.56 -1.17 2.77
C ALA A 83 -5.83 -2.00 2.97
N GLY A 84 -6.74 -1.55 3.82
CA GLY A 84 -8.04 -2.19 4.03
C GLY A 84 -7.99 -3.53 4.76
N ILE A 85 -6.93 -3.87 5.46
CA ILE A 85 -6.81 -5.09 6.27
C ILE A 85 -7.08 -4.84 7.75
N GLN A 86 -7.14 -5.91 8.53
CA GLN A 86 -7.22 -5.83 9.98
C GLN A 86 -5.82 -5.98 10.59
N LEU A 87 -5.47 -5.03 11.45
CA LEU A 87 -4.19 -4.99 12.15
C LEU A 87 -4.40 -5.30 13.64
N PRO A 88 -3.56 -6.14 14.22
CA PRO A 88 -3.61 -6.43 15.65
C PRO A 88 -2.84 -5.41 16.45
N GLU A 89 -3.52 -4.65 17.29
CA GLU A 89 -2.94 -3.62 18.15
C GLU A 89 -3.04 -3.96 19.62
N THR A 90 -2.04 -3.55 20.39
CA THR A 90 -1.99 -3.71 21.83
C THR A 90 -2.49 -2.45 22.49
N VAL A 91 -3.62 -2.55 23.19
CA VAL A 91 -4.30 -1.40 23.81
C VAL A 91 -4.68 -1.68 25.26
N THR A 92 -5.07 -0.61 25.96
CA THR A 92 -5.67 -0.74 27.28
C THR A 92 -7.13 -1.18 27.13
N LEU A 93 -7.45 -2.33 27.71
CA LEU A 93 -8.80 -2.84 27.86
C LEU A 93 -9.35 -2.46 29.24
N THR A 94 -10.61 -2.07 29.29
CA THR A 94 -11.27 -1.65 30.53
C THR A 94 -12.52 -2.49 30.74
N ARG A 95 -12.76 -2.96 31.96
CA ARG A 95 -14.04 -3.56 32.38
C ARG A 95 -14.53 -2.94 33.68
N PRO A 96 -15.84 -2.97 33.95
CA PRO A 96 -16.34 -2.62 35.26
C PRO A 96 -15.73 -3.50 36.35
N GLY A 97 -15.44 -2.92 37.48
CA GLY A 97 -15.03 -3.69 38.66
C GLY A 97 -16.21 -4.50 39.23
N VAL A 98 -15.89 -5.61 39.87
CA VAL A 98 -16.89 -6.54 40.44
C VAL A 98 -16.74 -6.60 41.97
N CYS A 99 -17.87 -6.51 42.68
CA CYS A 99 -17.94 -6.70 44.12
C CYS A 99 -18.23 -8.15 44.45
N THR A 100 -17.31 -8.83 45.11
CA THR A 100 -17.50 -10.23 45.55
C THR A 100 -17.08 -10.36 47.02
N GLY A 101 -17.97 -10.88 47.85
CA GLY A 101 -17.69 -11.08 49.27
C GLY A 101 -17.42 -9.77 50.06
N GLY A 102 -17.99 -8.66 49.64
CA GLY A 102 -17.81 -7.36 50.30
C GLY A 102 -16.52 -6.61 49.90
N ARG A 103 -15.79 -7.11 48.89
CA ARG A 103 -14.60 -6.48 48.35
C ARG A 103 -14.64 -6.41 46.83
N CYS A 104 -14.06 -5.35 46.28
CA CYS A 104 -13.82 -5.23 44.85
C CYS A 104 -12.70 -6.18 44.39
N ASP A 105 -12.66 -6.45 43.12
CA ASP A 105 -11.63 -7.29 42.48
C ASP A 105 -10.21 -6.67 42.47
N ASP A 106 -10.04 -5.43 42.95
CA ASP A 106 -8.74 -4.85 43.34
C ASP A 106 -8.21 -5.43 44.67
N GLY A 107 -9.04 -6.18 45.40
CA GLY A 107 -8.72 -6.81 46.69
C GLY A 107 -8.66 -5.86 47.89
N ILE A 108 -8.80 -4.54 47.68
CA ILE A 108 -8.58 -3.50 48.70
C ILE A 108 -9.88 -2.77 49.04
N THR A 109 -10.65 -2.35 48.04
CA THR A 109 -11.84 -1.52 48.20
C THR A 109 -13.01 -2.32 48.75
N ALA A 110 -13.58 -1.92 49.88
CA ALA A 110 -14.79 -2.48 50.43
C ALA A 110 -15.99 -2.06 49.58
N CYS A 111 -16.94 -2.96 49.33
CA CYS A 111 -18.12 -2.70 48.48
C CYS A 111 -19.36 -3.45 48.98
N THR A 112 -20.52 -2.92 48.60
CA THR A 112 -21.81 -3.59 48.73
C THR A 112 -22.49 -3.83 47.39
N SER A 113 -21.98 -3.19 46.35
CA SER A 113 -22.39 -3.41 44.95
C SER A 113 -21.20 -3.18 43.98
N SER A 114 -21.27 -3.76 42.79
CA SER A 114 -20.22 -3.61 41.78
C SER A 114 -20.06 -2.17 41.24
N THR A 115 -21.09 -1.33 41.38
CA THR A 115 -21.05 0.10 41.00
C THR A 115 -20.08 0.93 41.84
N GLN A 116 -19.68 0.41 43.01
CA GLN A 116 -18.74 1.06 43.91
C GLN A 116 -17.27 0.69 43.59
N CYS A 117 -17.09 -0.33 42.74
CA CYS A 117 -15.76 -0.81 42.40
C CYS A 117 -15.15 0.01 41.26
N PRO A 118 -13.87 0.39 41.38
CA PRO A 118 -13.17 1.06 40.29
C PRO A 118 -13.09 0.16 39.04
N PRO A 119 -13.07 0.74 37.85
CA PRO A 119 -12.82 -0.01 36.64
C PRO A 119 -11.46 -0.73 36.70
N VAL A 120 -11.42 -1.94 36.19
CA VAL A 120 -10.17 -2.70 36.04
C VAL A 120 -9.64 -2.50 34.63
N THR A 121 -8.37 -2.13 34.55
CA THR A 121 -7.66 -2.00 33.26
C THR A 121 -6.62 -3.08 33.12
N THR A 122 -6.46 -3.57 31.89
CA THR A 122 -5.40 -4.52 31.52
C THR A 122 -4.93 -4.22 30.10
N THR A 123 -3.74 -4.64 29.77
CA THR A 123 -3.25 -4.57 28.38
C THR A 123 -3.71 -5.81 27.62
N GLY A 124 -4.25 -5.63 26.44
CA GLY A 124 -4.69 -6.75 25.59
C GLY A 124 -4.56 -6.42 24.10
N ARG A 125 -4.55 -7.46 23.30
CA ARG A 125 -4.45 -7.35 21.84
C ARG A 125 -5.83 -7.49 21.22
N VAL A 126 -6.21 -6.51 20.38
CA VAL A 126 -7.46 -6.48 19.63
C VAL A 126 -7.19 -6.10 18.19
N LEU A 127 -8.16 -6.33 17.31
CA LEU A 127 -8.04 -6.00 15.89
C LEU A 127 -8.64 -4.63 15.60
N TYR A 128 -7.95 -3.88 14.74
CA TYR A 128 -8.45 -2.64 14.16
C TYR A 128 -8.44 -2.74 12.64
N GLN A 129 -9.50 -2.26 12.02
CA GLN A 129 -9.70 -2.24 10.57
C GLN A 129 -9.09 -0.95 9.99
N GLU A 130 -8.17 -1.07 9.05
CA GLU A 130 -7.74 0.05 8.20
C GLU A 130 -8.91 0.60 7.38
N PRO A 131 -8.88 1.87 6.95
CA PRO A 131 -9.83 2.40 5.96
C PRO A 131 -9.85 1.50 4.73
N ILE A 132 -11.04 1.02 4.35
CA ILE A 132 -11.19 0.12 3.19
C ILE A 132 -11.18 0.96 1.92
N PRO A 133 -10.20 0.78 1.01
CA PRO A 133 -10.15 1.49 -0.25
C PRO A 133 -11.39 1.20 -1.12
N GLN A 134 -11.89 2.24 -1.75
CA GLN A 134 -13.09 2.20 -2.58
C GLN A 134 -12.74 2.48 -4.04
N GLY A 135 -13.45 1.85 -4.94
CA GLY A 135 -13.27 2.06 -6.37
C GLY A 135 -14.57 2.03 -7.16
N SER A 136 -14.50 2.54 -8.36
CA SER A 136 -15.57 2.46 -9.35
C SER A 136 -15.00 2.26 -10.74
N GLY A 137 -15.76 1.57 -11.59
CA GLY A 137 -15.36 1.29 -12.96
C GLY A 137 -15.47 -0.18 -13.34
N SER A 138 -14.70 -0.56 -14.34
CA SER A 138 -14.62 -1.91 -14.89
C SER A 138 -13.17 -2.32 -15.08
N CYS A 139 -12.92 -3.55 -15.52
CA CYS A 139 -11.57 -3.99 -15.92
C CYS A 139 -10.92 -3.10 -16.99
N GLY A 140 -11.72 -2.52 -17.88
CA GLY A 140 -11.20 -1.67 -18.95
C GLY A 140 -10.80 -0.28 -18.49
N ASN A 141 -11.45 0.22 -17.45
CA ASN A 141 -11.17 1.55 -16.86
C ASN A 141 -11.76 1.61 -15.45
N SER A 142 -10.94 1.90 -14.47
CA SER A 142 -11.35 2.04 -13.07
C SER A 142 -10.58 3.16 -12.38
N THR A 143 -11.20 3.70 -11.34
CA THR A 143 -10.57 4.66 -10.42
C THR A 143 -10.75 4.16 -9.00
N THR A 144 -9.75 4.39 -8.14
CA THR A 144 -9.86 4.08 -6.72
C THR A 144 -9.31 5.20 -5.86
N THR A 145 -9.75 5.25 -4.61
CA THR A 145 -9.18 6.10 -3.57
C THR A 145 -8.97 5.30 -2.31
N GLY A 146 -7.95 5.59 -1.55
CA GLY A 146 -7.66 4.91 -0.31
C GLY A 146 -6.47 5.47 0.44
N GLU A 147 -6.21 4.87 1.58
CA GLU A 147 -5.03 5.08 2.38
C GLU A 147 -4.25 3.76 2.45
N ALA A 148 -2.94 3.82 2.38
CA ALA A 148 -2.05 2.68 2.55
C ALA A 148 -1.09 2.94 3.72
N LEU A 149 -0.85 1.91 4.52
CA LEU A 149 0.16 1.92 5.56
C LEU A 149 1.41 1.22 5.05
N VAL A 150 2.54 1.87 5.11
CA VAL A 150 3.87 1.28 4.94
C VAL A 150 4.50 1.12 6.31
N VAL A 151 4.87 -0.10 6.66
CA VAL A 151 5.70 -0.41 7.84
C VAL A 151 7.10 -0.76 7.35
N TRP A 152 8.05 0.08 7.66
CA TRP A 152 9.43 -0.05 7.20
C TRP A 152 10.21 -1.10 7.98
N GLY A 153 11.34 -1.54 7.42
CA GLY A 153 12.19 -2.56 8.05
C GLY A 153 12.81 -2.13 9.38
N ASP A 154 12.84 -0.84 9.70
CA ASP A 154 13.25 -0.28 10.98
C ASP A 154 12.10 -0.13 12.00
N GLY A 155 10.88 -0.51 11.61
CA GLY A 155 9.67 -0.48 12.44
C GLY A 155 8.91 0.83 12.43
N LYS A 156 9.34 1.84 11.64
CA LYS A 156 8.62 3.10 11.46
C LYS A 156 7.55 3.00 10.38
N ASN A 157 6.67 3.99 10.35
CA ASN A 157 5.50 4.02 9.50
C ASN A 157 5.51 5.19 8.53
N THR A 158 4.90 4.96 7.37
CA THR A 158 4.50 6.02 6.44
C THR A 158 3.09 5.74 5.96
N VAL A 159 2.19 6.68 6.13
CA VAL A 159 0.84 6.64 5.57
C VAL A 159 0.87 7.31 4.20
N VAL A 160 0.19 6.73 3.22
CA VAL A 160 0.07 7.31 1.88
C VAL A 160 -1.41 7.41 1.52
N ASP A 161 -1.90 8.63 1.37
CA ASP A 161 -3.20 8.92 0.79
C ASP A 161 -3.08 8.83 -0.73
N TYR A 162 -3.86 7.99 -1.40
CA TYR A 162 -3.68 7.77 -2.82
C TYR A 162 -4.98 7.71 -3.62
N THR A 163 -4.84 8.00 -4.90
CA THR A 163 -5.82 7.70 -5.94
C THR A 163 -5.16 6.84 -7.01
N THR A 164 -5.93 5.97 -7.65
CA THR A 164 -5.45 5.22 -8.80
C THR A 164 -6.35 5.41 -10.00
N THR A 165 -5.75 5.31 -11.18
CA THR A 165 -6.46 5.10 -12.44
C THR A 165 -5.93 3.83 -13.08
N GLY A 166 -6.83 2.88 -13.36
CA GLY A 166 -6.50 1.59 -13.96
C GLY A 166 -7.08 1.50 -15.37
N ALA A 167 -6.29 0.97 -16.29
CA ALA A 167 -6.73 0.63 -17.64
C ALA A 167 -6.10 -0.69 -18.05
N LEU A 168 -6.93 -1.73 -18.25
CA LEU A 168 -6.50 -3.09 -18.61
C LEU A 168 -5.52 -3.67 -17.57
N ALA A 169 -4.25 -3.83 -17.95
CA ALA A 169 -3.22 -4.46 -17.11
C ALA A 169 -2.31 -3.45 -16.39
N ALA A 170 -2.61 -2.16 -16.45
CA ALA A 170 -1.79 -1.10 -15.85
C ALA A 170 -2.61 -0.27 -14.84
N VAL A 171 -1.96 0.10 -13.75
CA VAL A 171 -2.51 0.99 -12.73
C VAL A 171 -1.52 2.12 -12.49
N HIS A 172 -1.98 3.34 -12.64
CA HIS A 172 -1.26 4.53 -12.23
C HIS A 172 -1.74 4.93 -10.84
N LEU A 173 -0.81 5.12 -9.91
CA LEU A 173 -1.08 5.62 -8.58
C LEU A 173 -0.48 7.02 -8.44
N GLN A 174 -1.26 7.92 -7.88
CA GLN A 174 -0.83 9.23 -7.40
C GLN A 174 -1.27 9.38 -5.96
N GLY A 175 -0.41 9.89 -5.12
CA GLY A 175 -0.70 10.07 -3.71
C GLY A 175 0.19 11.11 -3.05
N THR A 176 -0.02 11.26 -1.76
CA THR A 176 0.80 12.10 -0.88
C THR A 176 1.05 11.38 0.43
N VAL A 177 2.17 11.66 1.05
CA VAL A 177 2.44 11.19 2.42
C VAL A 177 1.49 11.89 3.38
N GLY A 178 0.57 11.12 3.98
CA GLY A 178 -0.37 11.56 4.99
C GLY A 178 0.27 11.66 6.37
N ALA A 179 -0.30 12.47 7.25
CA ALA A 179 0.22 12.61 8.61
C ALA A 179 -0.07 11.38 9.48
N SER A 180 -1.24 10.77 9.30
CA SER A 180 -1.68 9.62 10.08
C SER A 180 -2.87 8.92 9.42
N MET A 181 -3.06 7.66 9.79
CA MET A 181 -4.23 6.85 9.45
C MET A 181 -5.03 6.53 10.72
N THR A 182 -6.34 6.61 10.65
CA THR A 182 -7.23 6.23 11.74
C THR A 182 -7.90 4.89 11.46
N LEU A 183 -7.62 3.91 12.31
CA LEU A 183 -8.19 2.57 12.26
C LEU A 183 -9.43 2.49 13.14
N THR A 184 -10.38 1.63 12.78
CA THR A 184 -11.62 1.41 13.52
C THR A 184 -11.61 0.06 14.24
N LEU A 185 -12.01 0.04 15.50
CA LEU A 185 -12.06 -1.18 16.30
C LEU A 185 -12.96 -2.26 15.67
N VAL A 186 -12.46 -3.47 15.55
CA VAL A 186 -13.24 -4.66 15.22
C VAL A 186 -13.85 -5.20 16.52
N ALA A 187 -15.10 -4.82 16.79
CA ALA A 187 -15.76 -5.08 18.07
C ALA A 187 -15.75 -6.55 18.49
N SER A 188 -15.84 -7.48 17.54
CA SER A 188 -15.78 -8.94 17.80
C SER A 188 -14.42 -9.44 18.30
N SER A 189 -13.36 -8.64 18.19
CA SER A 189 -12.02 -8.97 18.69
C SER A 189 -11.83 -8.62 20.17
N VAL A 190 -12.75 -7.84 20.76
CA VAL A 190 -12.66 -7.44 22.17
C VAL A 190 -13.12 -8.59 23.06
N PRO A 191 -12.36 -8.97 24.09
CA PRO A 191 -12.78 -10.01 25.03
C PRO A 191 -14.10 -9.65 25.73
N ALA A 192 -14.93 -10.66 26.01
CA ALA A 192 -16.20 -10.46 26.65
C ALA A 192 -16.08 -9.71 28.00
N GLY A 193 -16.93 -8.74 28.22
CA GLY A 193 -16.94 -7.91 29.42
C GLY A 193 -15.93 -6.76 29.42
N TYR A 194 -15.08 -6.65 28.41
CA TYR A 194 -14.15 -5.55 28.26
C TYR A 194 -14.61 -4.55 27.19
N THR A 195 -14.07 -3.35 27.27
CA THR A 195 -14.15 -2.31 26.25
C THR A 195 -12.74 -1.93 25.82
N ALA A 196 -12.58 -1.51 24.57
CA ALA A 196 -11.36 -0.98 24.00
C ALA A 196 -11.63 0.41 23.38
N PRO A 197 -10.61 1.23 23.11
CA PRO A 197 -10.77 2.44 22.32
C PRO A 197 -11.44 2.14 20.97
N SER A 198 -12.42 2.94 20.56
CA SER A 198 -13.13 2.74 19.29
C SER A 198 -12.27 2.98 18.05
N THR A 199 -11.19 3.74 18.21
CA THR A 199 -10.24 4.06 17.15
C THR A 199 -8.81 3.91 17.65
N TYR A 200 -7.90 3.66 16.70
CA TYR A 200 -6.45 3.65 16.90
C TYR A 200 -5.81 4.46 15.79
N THR A 201 -4.85 5.32 16.11
CA THR A 201 -4.20 6.18 15.13
C THR A 201 -2.75 5.76 14.95
N ILE A 202 -2.35 5.52 13.71
CA ILE A 202 -0.95 5.29 13.31
C ILE A 202 -0.47 6.56 12.62
N SER A 203 0.64 7.13 13.09
CA SER A 203 1.24 8.33 12.51
C SER A 203 2.38 7.97 11.57
N SER A 204 2.61 8.79 10.54
CA SER A 204 3.85 8.75 9.75
C SER A 204 4.99 9.29 10.61
N ASP A 205 5.97 8.43 10.88
CA ASP A 205 7.12 8.75 11.74
C ASP A 205 8.48 8.39 11.09
N GLU A 206 8.45 7.92 9.83
CA GLU A 206 9.68 7.71 9.04
C GLU A 206 10.19 9.06 8.50
N PRO A 207 11.33 9.58 8.99
CA PRO A 207 11.79 10.93 8.66
C PRO A 207 12.27 11.10 7.22
N THR A 208 12.50 9.99 6.49
CA THR A 208 12.88 10.03 5.08
C THR A 208 11.73 10.51 4.19
N PHE A 209 10.49 10.27 4.59
CA PHE A 209 9.29 10.57 3.82
C PHE A 209 8.43 11.60 4.54
N VAL A 210 8.55 12.85 4.13
CA VAL A 210 7.93 13.98 4.83
C VAL A 210 6.45 14.09 4.45
N VAL A 211 5.60 14.37 5.46
CA VAL A 211 4.17 14.60 5.26
C VAL A 211 3.93 15.70 4.21
N GLY A 212 3.06 15.41 3.24
CA GLY A 212 2.73 16.28 2.12
C GLY A 212 3.59 16.04 0.87
N GLU A 213 4.64 15.24 0.94
CA GLU A 213 5.40 14.86 -0.25
C GLU A 213 4.62 13.89 -1.15
N GLY A 214 4.88 13.98 -2.45
CA GLY A 214 4.19 13.18 -3.46
C GLY A 214 4.57 11.70 -3.43
N SER A 215 3.65 10.83 -3.85
CA SER A 215 3.88 9.42 -4.12
C SER A 215 3.34 9.08 -5.50
N LEU A 216 4.12 8.35 -6.29
CA LEU A 216 3.79 7.96 -7.65
C LEU A 216 4.13 6.50 -7.89
N ALA A 217 3.28 5.78 -8.64
CA ALA A 217 3.60 4.44 -9.09
C ALA A 217 2.99 4.14 -10.46
N VAL A 218 3.70 3.29 -11.21
CA VAL A 218 3.18 2.60 -12.39
C VAL A 218 3.27 1.12 -12.11
N LEU A 219 2.10 0.50 -11.96
CA LEU A 219 1.97 -0.87 -11.51
C LEU A 219 1.33 -1.73 -12.60
N THR A 220 1.72 -2.98 -12.66
CA THR A 220 1.05 -4.01 -13.44
C THR A 220 -0.04 -4.66 -12.61
N PHE A 221 -1.11 -5.04 -13.26
CA PHE A 221 -2.25 -5.74 -12.69
C PHE A 221 -2.46 -7.05 -13.45
N SER A 222 -2.45 -8.18 -12.75
CA SER A 222 -2.73 -9.49 -13.35
C SER A 222 -3.54 -10.35 -12.40
N PRO A 223 -4.61 -11.04 -12.90
CA PRO A 223 -5.37 -11.99 -12.07
C PRO A 223 -4.43 -13.02 -11.42
N THR A 224 -4.75 -13.45 -10.20
CA THR A 224 -3.95 -14.45 -9.48
C THR A 224 -4.11 -15.86 -10.05
N THR A 225 -5.22 -16.13 -10.73
CA THR A 225 -5.54 -17.42 -11.38
C THR A 225 -5.98 -17.21 -12.82
N GLN A 226 -5.78 -18.22 -13.68
CA GLN A 226 -6.08 -18.12 -15.12
C GLN A 226 -7.57 -18.14 -15.45
N ASP A 227 -8.41 -18.66 -14.58
CA ASP A 227 -9.86 -18.70 -14.72
C ASP A 227 -10.55 -17.38 -14.39
N GLN A 228 -9.88 -16.50 -13.61
CA GLN A 228 -10.36 -15.14 -13.40
C GLN A 228 -10.12 -14.29 -14.65
N ASN A 229 -11.17 -13.74 -15.18
CA ASN A 229 -11.09 -12.85 -16.34
C ASN A 229 -12.22 -11.82 -16.34
N CYS A 230 -12.01 -10.73 -17.02
CA CYS A 230 -12.96 -9.62 -17.08
C CYS A 230 -14.29 -9.92 -17.77
N VAL A 231 -14.37 -11.01 -18.56
CA VAL A 231 -15.52 -11.25 -19.44
C VAL A 231 -16.58 -12.14 -18.79
N THR A 232 -16.18 -13.17 -18.07
CA THR A 232 -17.10 -14.20 -17.59
C THR A 232 -17.25 -14.23 -16.07
N MET A 233 -16.16 -14.22 -15.32
CA MET A 233 -16.20 -14.41 -13.87
C MET A 233 -15.84 -13.15 -13.07
N GLY A 234 -15.27 -12.14 -13.72
CA GLY A 234 -14.65 -11.01 -13.03
C GLY A 234 -13.33 -11.37 -12.34
N VAL A 235 -12.61 -10.35 -11.91
CA VAL A 235 -11.34 -10.47 -11.18
C VAL A 235 -11.58 -10.14 -9.72
N SER A 236 -11.52 -11.13 -8.86
CA SER A 236 -11.65 -10.98 -7.40
C SER A 236 -10.31 -10.93 -6.68
N SER A 237 -9.21 -11.32 -7.34
CA SER A 237 -7.86 -11.24 -6.78
C SER A 237 -6.83 -11.01 -7.88
N ALA A 238 -5.91 -10.08 -7.65
CA ALA A 238 -4.90 -9.70 -8.62
C ALA A 238 -3.52 -9.50 -7.98
N ASN A 239 -2.48 -9.94 -8.70
CA ASN A 239 -1.11 -9.56 -8.39
C ASN A 239 -0.87 -8.13 -8.86
N ILE A 240 -0.27 -7.34 -8.01
CA ILE A 240 0.13 -5.95 -8.26
C ILE A 240 1.64 -5.87 -8.12
N SER A 241 2.32 -5.34 -9.11
CA SER A 241 3.78 -5.17 -9.04
C SER A 241 4.27 -3.99 -9.87
N GLY A 242 5.36 -3.36 -9.43
CA GLY A 242 6.00 -2.27 -10.17
C GLY A 242 6.82 -1.35 -9.27
N ALA A 243 7.33 -0.28 -9.86
CA ALA A 243 8.08 0.73 -9.15
C ALA A 243 7.15 1.73 -8.46
N VAL A 244 7.49 2.07 -7.22
CA VAL A 244 6.79 3.06 -6.39
C VAL A 244 7.80 4.09 -5.90
N GLY A 245 7.58 5.36 -6.23
CA GLY A 245 8.27 6.50 -5.63
C GLY A 245 7.46 7.05 -4.47
N ILE A 246 8.11 7.28 -3.34
CA ILE A 246 7.52 7.90 -2.14
C ILE A 246 8.39 9.09 -1.77
N GLY A 247 7.77 10.23 -1.47
CA GLY A 247 8.49 11.47 -1.16
C GLY A 247 9.20 12.09 -2.38
N SER A 248 8.82 11.73 -3.62
CA SER A 248 9.36 12.36 -4.81
C SER A 248 8.75 13.75 -5.02
N ALA A 249 9.56 14.72 -5.45
CA ALA A 249 9.05 16.02 -5.89
C ALA A 249 8.08 15.83 -7.07
N GLN A 250 6.95 16.52 -7.00
CA GLN A 250 6.03 16.67 -8.12
C GLN A 250 6.62 17.60 -9.17
#